data_26f095b0161be0f1154a502957ebd7d1
#
_entry.id   26f095b0161be0f1154a502957ebd7d1
#
_cell.length_a   1.000
_cell.length_b   1.000
_cell.length_c   1.000
_cell.angle_alpha   90.00
_cell.angle_beta   90.00
_cell.angle_gamma   90.00
#
_symmetry.space_group_name_H-M   'P 1'
#
loop_
_entity.id
_entity.type
_entity.pdbx_description
1 polymer ?
#
loop_
_entity_poly.entity_id
_entity_poly.type
_entity_poly.pdbx_seq_one_letter_code
_entity_poly.pdbx_strand_id
1 'polypeptide(L)'
;MPEPVRIALFGTESTGKTTLAQRLAAHFGEPWSAEYVREFWDAHGAHIAAGDLEAIARGQIAGEEAAAARARRVVFCDTDLITCTLWDDLLFPGQCPAWVRGEADRRARNYALYLLCDADVPFEPDPQRCFPDAASRARARTVWREALTARGLPFVEIRGEWPEREAAAIAAVERVLARAE
;
A
#
# COMPACT_ATOMS: atom_id res chain seq x y z
N MET A 1 -25.18 0.96 -6.58
CA MET A 1 -24.61 0.34 -5.37
C MET A 1 -23.70 1.37 -4.73
N PRO A 2 -23.65 1.49 -3.39
CA PRO A 2 -22.65 2.36 -2.76
C PRO A 2 -21.23 1.93 -3.17
N GLU A 3 -20.31 2.88 -3.23
CA GLU A 3 -18.91 2.56 -3.50
C GLU A 3 -18.33 1.71 -2.36
N PRO A 4 -17.49 0.69 -2.66
CA PRO A 4 -16.89 -0.12 -1.62
C PRO A 4 -15.89 0.72 -0.80
N VAL A 5 -15.81 0.41 0.48
CA VAL A 5 -14.82 0.97 1.39
C VAL A 5 -13.41 0.56 0.91
N ARG A 6 -12.48 1.51 0.79
CA ARG A 6 -11.10 1.24 0.39
C ARG A 6 -10.20 1.20 1.62
N ILE A 7 -9.43 0.14 1.74
CA ILE A 7 -8.43 -0.06 2.80
C ILE A 7 -7.06 -0.24 2.13
N ALA A 8 -6.10 0.62 2.47
CA ALA A 8 -4.73 0.50 1.96
C ALA A 8 -3.84 -0.26 2.94
N LEU A 9 -3.10 -1.26 2.44
CA LEU A 9 -1.97 -1.87 3.14
C LEU A 9 -0.76 -0.98 2.84
N PHE A 10 -0.17 -0.37 3.85
CA PHE A 10 0.83 0.67 3.69
C PHE A 10 2.08 0.35 4.52
N GLY A 11 3.24 0.78 4.07
CA GLY A 11 4.51 0.52 4.73
C GLY A 11 5.62 0.26 3.73
N THR A 12 6.86 0.28 4.20
CA THR A 12 8.03 -0.02 3.39
C THR A 12 8.04 -1.48 2.90
N GLU A 13 9.05 -1.84 2.16
CA GLU A 13 9.24 -3.21 1.65
C GLU A 13 9.42 -4.22 2.80
N SER A 14 9.13 -5.51 2.53
CA SER A 14 9.30 -6.62 3.48
C SER A 14 8.60 -6.41 4.83
N THR A 15 7.40 -5.83 4.82
CA THR A 15 6.56 -5.63 6.02
C THR A 15 5.31 -6.52 6.03
N GLY A 16 5.19 -7.43 5.06
CA GLY A 16 4.08 -8.39 4.98
C GLY A 16 2.78 -7.84 4.43
N LYS A 17 2.78 -6.67 3.75
CA LYS A 17 1.58 -6.06 3.15
C LYS A 17 0.80 -7.03 2.27
N THR A 18 1.45 -7.61 1.28
CA THR A 18 0.82 -8.53 0.32
C THR A 18 0.15 -9.72 1.01
N THR A 19 0.87 -10.35 1.93
CA THR A 19 0.32 -11.49 2.71
C THR A 19 -0.90 -11.06 3.53
N LEU A 20 -0.84 -9.89 4.17
CA LEU A 20 -1.94 -9.38 4.96
C LEU A 20 -3.14 -9.00 4.07
N ALA A 21 -2.92 -8.37 2.91
CA ALA A 21 -3.98 -8.06 1.95
C ALA A 21 -4.73 -9.31 1.49
N GLN A 22 -3.99 -10.38 1.16
CA GLN A 22 -4.57 -11.66 0.76
C GLN A 22 -5.38 -12.32 1.88
N ARG A 23 -4.87 -12.30 3.11
CA ARG A 23 -5.57 -12.86 4.27
C ARG A 23 -6.85 -12.10 4.60
N LEU A 24 -6.81 -10.77 4.57
CA LEU A 24 -8.00 -9.93 4.76
C LEU A 24 -9.02 -10.16 3.65
N ALA A 25 -8.60 -10.21 2.39
CA ALA A 25 -9.47 -10.52 1.27
C ALA A 25 -10.18 -11.88 1.44
N ALA A 26 -9.43 -12.91 1.85
CA ALA A 26 -9.98 -14.23 2.14
C ALA A 26 -10.96 -14.22 3.32
N HIS A 27 -10.60 -13.53 4.42
CA HIS A 27 -11.43 -13.44 5.63
C HIS A 27 -12.78 -12.77 5.36
N PHE A 28 -12.77 -11.64 4.62
CA PHE A 28 -13.98 -10.88 4.33
C PHE A 28 -14.74 -11.40 3.09
N GLY A 29 -14.16 -12.30 2.31
CA GLY A 29 -14.71 -12.79 1.03
C GLY A 29 -14.81 -11.67 0.00
N GLU A 30 -13.83 -10.76 -0.03
CA GLU A 30 -13.80 -9.56 -0.86
C GLU A 30 -12.49 -9.48 -1.67
N PRO A 31 -12.44 -8.71 -2.75
CA PRO A 31 -11.26 -8.63 -3.59
C PRO A 31 -10.12 -7.80 -2.97
N TRP A 32 -8.93 -8.00 -3.52
CA TRP A 32 -7.76 -7.16 -3.28
C TRP A 32 -7.08 -6.78 -4.61
N SER A 33 -6.30 -5.71 -4.62
CA SER A 33 -5.41 -5.33 -5.71
C SER A 33 -3.96 -5.53 -5.32
N ALA A 34 -3.17 -6.10 -6.23
CA ALA A 34 -1.73 -6.28 -6.04
C ALA A 34 -0.95 -4.98 -6.24
N GLU A 35 0.25 -4.91 -5.69
CA GLU A 35 1.22 -3.85 -5.96
C GLU A 35 1.76 -3.97 -7.39
N TYR A 36 1.32 -3.06 -8.27
CA TYR A 36 1.58 -3.15 -9.72
C TYR A 36 3.06 -3.05 -10.08
N VAL A 37 3.86 -2.36 -9.29
CA VAL A 37 5.30 -2.22 -9.55
C VAL A 37 6.02 -3.57 -9.65
N ARG A 38 5.53 -4.63 -8.97
CA ARG A 38 6.11 -5.97 -9.06
C ARG A 38 5.85 -6.59 -10.42
N GLU A 39 4.62 -6.50 -10.91
CA GLU A 39 4.25 -6.96 -12.25
C GLU A 39 5.05 -6.21 -13.33
N PHE A 40 5.16 -4.89 -13.17
CA PHE A 40 5.95 -4.04 -14.06
C PHE A 40 7.43 -4.48 -14.11
N TRP A 41 8.05 -4.68 -12.94
CA TRP A 41 9.42 -5.14 -12.81
C TRP A 41 9.66 -6.47 -13.54
N ASP A 42 8.79 -7.45 -13.31
CA ASP A 42 8.91 -8.77 -13.95
C ASP A 42 8.76 -8.69 -15.48
N ALA A 43 7.87 -7.83 -15.96
CA ALA A 43 7.63 -7.63 -17.39
C ALA A 43 8.73 -6.85 -18.12
N HIS A 44 9.53 -6.03 -17.38
CA HIS A 44 10.52 -5.10 -17.94
C HIS A 44 11.96 -5.47 -17.61
N GLY A 45 12.25 -6.79 -17.47
CA GLY A 45 13.60 -7.29 -17.33
C GLY A 45 14.30 -6.91 -16.02
N ALA A 46 13.54 -6.80 -14.95
CA ALA A 46 14.04 -6.47 -13.61
C ALA A 46 14.71 -5.09 -13.54
N HIS A 47 14.15 -4.10 -14.23
CA HIS A 47 14.65 -2.73 -14.25
C HIS A 47 13.50 -1.72 -14.20
N ILE A 48 13.70 -0.64 -13.44
CA ILE A 48 12.79 0.51 -13.37
C ILE A 48 13.63 1.78 -13.53
N ALA A 49 13.23 2.65 -14.45
CA ALA A 49 13.80 3.97 -14.65
C ALA A 49 12.77 5.05 -14.27
N ALA A 50 13.23 6.29 -14.11
CA ALA A 50 12.34 7.40 -13.80
C ALA A 50 11.21 7.61 -14.83
N GLY A 51 11.48 7.30 -16.11
CA GLY A 51 10.46 7.37 -17.17
C GLY A 51 9.31 6.39 -17.03
N ASP A 52 9.47 5.36 -16.20
CA ASP A 52 8.46 4.30 -15.98
C ASP A 52 7.44 4.67 -14.89
N LEU A 53 7.72 5.70 -14.09
CA LEU A 53 6.89 6.11 -12.95
C LEU A 53 5.44 6.40 -13.35
N GLU A 54 5.23 7.00 -14.52
CA GLU A 54 3.88 7.24 -15.04
C GLU A 54 3.14 5.94 -15.35
N ALA A 55 3.79 4.99 -16.02
CA ALA A 55 3.19 3.71 -16.37
C ALA A 55 2.87 2.88 -15.11
N ILE A 56 3.77 2.89 -14.13
CA ILE A 56 3.57 2.22 -12.83
C ILE A 56 2.37 2.83 -12.10
N ALA A 57 2.29 4.16 -12.03
CA ALA A 57 1.16 4.83 -11.38
C ALA A 57 -0.18 4.52 -12.06
N ARG A 58 -0.23 4.54 -13.40
CA ARG A 58 -1.45 4.18 -14.15
C ARG A 58 -1.86 2.74 -13.95
N GLY A 59 -0.89 1.81 -13.92
CA GLY A 59 -1.15 0.39 -13.66
C GLY A 59 -1.68 0.15 -12.24
N GLN A 60 -1.11 0.82 -11.23
CA GLN A 60 -1.60 0.75 -9.86
C GLN A 60 -3.05 1.23 -9.76
N ILE A 61 -3.38 2.38 -10.36
CA ILE A 61 -4.74 2.91 -10.41
C ILE A 61 -5.69 1.90 -11.08
N ALA A 62 -5.31 1.38 -12.24
CA ALA A 62 -6.15 0.44 -12.99
C ALA A 62 -6.44 -0.84 -12.19
N GLY A 63 -5.43 -1.39 -11.50
CA GLY A 63 -5.57 -2.54 -10.63
C GLY A 63 -6.52 -2.30 -9.45
N GLU A 64 -6.40 -1.16 -8.79
CA GLU A 64 -7.28 -0.76 -7.69
C GLU A 64 -8.74 -0.59 -8.16
N GLU A 65 -8.96 0.10 -9.29
CA GLU A 65 -10.31 0.29 -9.84
C GLU A 65 -10.94 -1.03 -10.29
N ALA A 66 -10.15 -1.91 -10.91
CA ALA A 66 -10.62 -3.23 -11.30
C ALA A 66 -10.98 -4.10 -10.09
N ALA A 67 -10.25 -4.00 -8.99
CA ALA A 67 -10.58 -4.68 -7.74
C ALA A 67 -11.85 -4.06 -7.10
N ALA A 68 -11.92 -2.73 -7.01
CA ALA A 68 -13.08 -2.03 -6.46
C ALA A 68 -14.38 -2.34 -7.21
N ALA A 69 -14.32 -2.46 -8.55
CA ALA A 69 -15.49 -2.83 -9.36
C ALA A 69 -16.06 -4.23 -9.05
N ARG A 70 -15.27 -5.13 -8.46
CA ARG A 70 -15.70 -6.47 -8.03
C ARG A 70 -16.11 -6.54 -6.57
N ALA A 71 -15.76 -5.52 -5.78
CA ALA A 71 -16.04 -5.50 -4.36
C ALA A 71 -17.52 -5.21 -4.09
N ARG A 72 -18.04 -5.80 -3.02
CA ARG A 72 -19.42 -5.56 -2.54
C ARG A 72 -19.43 -4.58 -1.38
N ARG A 73 -18.47 -4.67 -0.46
CA ARG A 73 -18.41 -3.85 0.76
C ARG A 73 -17.04 -3.21 0.96
N VAL A 74 -15.96 -3.94 0.70
CA VAL A 74 -14.60 -3.48 0.96
C VAL A 74 -13.63 -4.00 -0.09
N VAL A 75 -12.63 -3.20 -0.44
CA VAL A 75 -11.49 -3.60 -1.27
C VAL A 75 -10.20 -3.32 -0.52
N PHE A 76 -9.26 -4.29 -0.57
CA PHE A 76 -7.94 -4.17 0.03
C PHE A 76 -6.92 -3.84 -1.06
N CYS A 77 -6.19 -2.74 -0.91
CA CYS A 77 -5.18 -2.32 -1.87
C CYS A 77 -3.79 -2.57 -1.29
N ASP A 78 -3.00 -3.47 -1.92
CA ASP A 78 -1.59 -3.64 -1.57
C ASP A 78 -0.83 -2.44 -2.11
N THR A 79 -0.54 -1.51 -1.22
CA THR A 79 -0.02 -0.17 -1.45
C THR A 79 -1.01 0.82 -2.11
N ASP A 80 -0.54 2.04 -2.37
CA ASP A 80 -1.25 3.13 -3.04
C ASP A 80 -0.29 4.06 -3.79
N LEU A 81 -0.80 5.14 -4.40
CA LEU A 81 0.04 6.10 -5.12
C LEU A 81 0.96 6.95 -4.24
N ILE A 82 0.68 7.13 -2.93
CA ILE A 82 1.64 7.79 -2.04
C ILE A 82 2.95 7.02 -2.03
N THR A 83 2.88 5.69 -1.97
CA THR A 83 4.07 4.84 -2.04
C THR A 83 4.88 5.09 -3.31
N CYS A 84 4.24 5.25 -4.47
CA CYS A 84 4.95 5.61 -5.71
C CYS A 84 5.72 6.93 -5.54
N THR A 85 5.10 7.95 -4.92
CA THR A 85 5.78 9.25 -4.70
C THR A 85 6.93 9.15 -3.70
N LEU A 86 6.81 8.31 -2.68
CA LEU A 86 7.89 8.09 -1.70
C LEU A 86 9.09 7.38 -2.33
N TRP A 87 8.86 6.39 -3.18
CA TRP A 87 9.92 5.74 -3.94
C TRP A 87 10.60 6.69 -4.92
N ASP A 88 9.83 7.57 -5.58
CA ASP A 88 10.39 8.61 -6.43
C ASP A 88 11.32 9.54 -5.64
N ASP A 89 10.86 10.05 -4.50
CA ASP A 89 11.66 10.93 -3.65
C ASP A 89 12.97 10.26 -3.18
N LEU A 90 12.96 8.95 -3.00
CA LEU A 90 14.14 8.19 -2.55
C LEU A 90 15.08 7.77 -3.68
N LEU A 91 14.55 7.37 -4.85
CA LEU A 91 15.32 6.78 -5.94
C LEU A 91 15.51 7.70 -7.14
N PHE A 92 14.54 8.58 -7.41
CA PHE A 92 14.50 9.46 -8.57
C PHE A 92 14.08 10.89 -8.19
N PRO A 93 14.78 11.57 -7.28
CA PRO A 93 14.33 12.84 -6.71
C PRO A 93 13.90 13.86 -7.76
N GLY A 94 12.65 14.32 -7.66
CA GLY A 94 12.10 15.34 -8.53
C GLY A 94 11.68 14.88 -9.93
N GLN A 95 11.68 13.57 -10.21
CA GLN A 95 11.32 13.04 -11.53
C GLN A 95 9.89 12.52 -11.62
N CYS A 96 9.18 12.40 -10.49
CA CYS A 96 7.77 12.03 -10.48
C CYS A 96 6.91 13.07 -11.23
N PRO A 97 6.13 12.65 -12.21
CA PRO A 97 5.22 13.56 -12.90
C PRO A 97 4.28 14.28 -11.92
N ALA A 98 4.08 15.58 -12.11
CA ALA A 98 3.25 16.39 -11.20
C ALA A 98 1.82 15.85 -11.05
N TRP A 99 1.26 15.26 -12.12
CA TRP A 99 -0.07 14.66 -12.06
C TRP A 99 -0.12 13.43 -11.12
N VAL A 100 0.96 12.64 -11.05
CA VAL A 100 1.04 11.48 -10.13
C VAL A 100 0.97 11.95 -8.68
N ARG A 101 1.71 13.00 -8.34
CA ARG A 101 1.67 13.59 -6.99
C ARG A 101 0.29 14.14 -6.64
N GLY A 102 -0.32 14.91 -7.56
CA GLY A 102 -1.67 15.43 -7.36
C GLY A 102 -2.71 14.32 -7.23
N GLU A 103 -2.59 13.28 -8.04
CA GLU A 103 -3.49 12.14 -8.00
C GLU A 103 -3.28 11.29 -6.73
N ALA A 104 -2.05 11.13 -6.26
CA ALA A 104 -1.74 10.47 -4.99
C ALA A 104 -2.45 11.18 -3.81
N ASP A 105 -2.33 12.50 -3.72
CA ASP A 105 -2.99 13.28 -2.65
C ASP A 105 -4.52 13.25 -2.75
N ARG A 106 -5.06 13.26 -3.97
CA ARG A 106 -6.50 13.18 -4.21
C ARG A 106 -7.05 11.80 -3.82
N ARG A 107 -6.42 10.72 -4.30
CA ARG A 107 -6.88 9.34 -4.06
C ARG A 107 -6.66 8.90 -2.63
N ALA A 108 -5.63 9.40 -1.96
CA ALA A 108 -5.38 9.09 -0.55
C ALA A 108 -6.59 9.36 0.36
N ARG A 109 -7.40 10.36 0.01
CA ARG A 109 -8.62 10.73 0.76
C ARG A 109 -9.79 9.77 0.52
N ASN A 110 -9.71 8.90 -0.47
CA ASN A 110 -10.72 7.88 -0.76
C ASN A 110 -10.53 6.61 0.07
N TYR A 111 -9.38 6.46 0.74
CA TYR A 111 -9.18 5.35 1.67
C TYR A 111 -9.77 5.69 3.03
N ALA A 112 -10.65 4.82 3.50
CA ALA A 112 -11.25 4.95 4.82
C ALA A 112 -10.26 4.61 5.95
N LEU A 113 -9.21 3.83 5.63
CA LEU A 113 -8.17 3.45 6.58
C LEU A 113 -6.90 3.00 5.86
N TYR A 114 -5.76 3.36 6.44
CA TYR A 114 -4.45 2.80 6.14
C TYR A 114 -4.03 1.82 7.23
N LEU A 115 -3.63 0.62 6.84
CA LEU A 115 -2.99 -0.36 7.71
C LEU A 115 -1.49 -0.22 7.56
N LEU A 116 -0.85 0.54 8.45
CA LEU A 116 0.59 0.79 8.43
C LEU A 116 1.34 -0.41 9.00
N CYS A 117 1.85 -1.26 8.11
CA CYS A 117 2.57 -2.48 8.46
C CYS A 117 3.99 -2.16 8.96
N ASP A 118 4.31 -2.58 10.18
CA ASP A 118 5.64 -2.40 10.77
C ASP A 118 6.68 -3.36 10.15
N ALA A 119 7.94 -2.96 10.23
CA ALA A 119 9.10 -3.71 9.74
C ALA A 119 9.64 -4.73 10.78
N ASP A 120 8.80 -5.19 11.68
CA ASP A 120 9.12 -6.15 12.74
C ASP A 120 8.99 -7.63 12.30
N VAL A 121 8.63 -7.89 11.04
CA VAL A 121 8.72 -9.21 10.42
C VAL A 121 10.13 -9.47 9.89
N PRO A 122 10.55 -10.75 9.81
CA PRO A 122 11.84 -11.11 9.20
C PRO A 122 11.97 -10.52 7.79
N PHE A 123 13.15 -9.97 7.49
CA PHE A 123 13.45 -9.50 6.14
C PHE A 123 13.68 -10.70 5.21
N GLU A 124 12.90 -10.77 4.14
CA GLU A 124 13.10 -11.75 3.08
C GLU A 124 13.89 -11.10 1.95
N PRO A 125 15.09 -11.59 1.60
CA PRO A 125 15.85 -11.06 0.47
C PRO A 125 15.09 -11.19 -0.85
N ASP A 126 15.10 -10.10 -1.63
CA ASP A 126 14.43 -10.01 -2.92
C ASP A 126 15.19 -8.97 -3.75
N PRO A 127 15.49 -9.19 -5.04
CA PRO A 127 16.20 -8.24 -5.90
C PRO A 127 15.53 -6.86 -6.01
N GLN A 128 14.23 -6.77 -5.76
CA GLN A 128 13.48 -5.51 -5.79
C GLN A 128 13.59 -4.69 -4.50
N ARG A 129 14.26 -5.22 -3.44
CA ARG A 129 14.31 -4.58 -2.13
C ARG A 129 15.58 -3.75 -1.95
N CYS A 130 15.40 -2.51 -1.48
CA CYS A 130 16.45 -1.49 -1.35
C CYS A 130 16.96 -1.34 0.09
N PHE A 131 16.25 -1.84 1.10
CA PHE A 131 16.58 -1.61 2.53
C PHE A 131 16.86 -2.92 3.28
N PRO A 132 18.07 -3.53 3.07
CA PRO A 132 18.38 -4.82 3.69
C PRO A 132 18.75 -4.71 5.18
N ASP A 133 19.23 -3.54 5.64
CA ASP A 133 19.66 -3.35 7.02
C ASP A 133 18.60 -2.72 7.92
N ALA A 134 18.69 -3.00 9.23
CA ALA A 134 17.71 -2.54 10.21
C ALA A 134 17.61 -1.00 10.31
N ALA A 135 18.71 -0.28 10.11
CA ALA A 135 18.72 1.18 10.22
C ALA A 135 18.02 1.84 9.03
N SER A 136 18.28 1.37 7.80
CA SER A 136 17.57 1.86 6.61
C SER A 136 16.08 1.53 6.65
N ARG A 137 15.69 0.34 7.12
CA ARG A 137 14.28 -0.04 7.33
C ARG A 137 13.59 0.85 8.36
N ALA A 138 14.28 1.18 9.47
CA ALA A 138 13.72 2.09 10.47
C ALA A 138 13.52 3.51 9.92
N ARG A 139 14.47 4.02 9.12
CA ARG A 139 14.31 5.32 8.44
C ARG A 139 13.16 5.31 7.45
N ALA A 140 13.08 4.29 6.61
CA ALA A 140 11.98 4.14 5.66
C ALA A 140 10.62 4.08 6.37
N ARG A 141 10.51 3.30 7.45
CA ARG A 141 9.30 3.27 8.28
C ARG A 141 8.88 4.66 8.76
N THR A 142 9.83 5.47 9.20
CA THR A 142 9.55 6.86 9.63
C THR A 142 8.98 7.67 8.47
N VAL A 143 9.58 7.59 7.28
CA VAL A 143 9.10 8.30 6.07
C VAL A 143 7.67 7.91 5.72
N TRP A 144 7.35 6.60 5.71
CA TRP A 144 5.98 6.13 5.42
C TRP A 144 4.97 6.61 6.45
N ARG A 145 5.32 6.56 7.74
CA ARG A 145 4.45 7.07 8.82
C ARG A 145 4.21 8.57 8.71
N GLU A 146 5.27 9.34 8.49
CA GLU A 146 5.20 10.79 8.33
C GLU A 146 4.35 11.18 7.12
N ALA A 147 4.40 10.43 6.04
CA ALA A 147 3.58 10.66 4.85
C ALA A 147 2.07 10.62 5.15
N LEU A 148 1.62 9.69 5.99
CA LEU A 148 0.23 9.62 6.44
C LEU A 148 -0.10 10.73 7.43
N THR A 149 0.77 10.95 8.40
CA THR A 149 0.58 11.96 9.46
C THR A 149 0.48 13.37 8.90
N ALA A 150 1.39 13.73 7.98
CA ALA A 150 1.42 15.05 7.34
C ALA A 150 0.16 15.34 6.51
N ARG A 151 -0.49 14.30 6.00
CA ARG A 151 -1.75 14.39 5.23
C ARG A 151 -3.00 14.30 6.10
N GLY A 152 -2.86 14.02 7.40
CA GLY A 152 -3.98 13.81 8.31
C GLY A 152 -4.83 12.58 7.96
N LEU A 153 -4.23 11.56 7.35
CA LEU A 153 -4.92 10.35 6.93
C LEU A 153 -5.15 9.38 8.10
N PRO A 154 -6.29 8.69 8.16
CA PRO A 154 -6.57 7.73 9.22
C PRO A 154 -5.71 6.48 9.05
N PHE A 155 -4.97 6.08 10.06
CA PHE A 155 -4.20 4.86 10.03
C PHE A 155 -4.14 4.12 11.37
N VAL A 156 -3.90 2.82 11.29
CA VAL A 156 -3.61 1.93 12.43
C VAL A 156 -2.28 1.23 12.16
N GLU A 157 -1.39 1.21 13.14
CA GLU A 157 -0.14 0.46 13.05
C GLU A 157 -0.38 -1.03 13.26
N ILE A 158 0.12 -1.85 12.34
CA ILE A 158 0.04 -3.30 12.37
C ILE A 158 1.42 -3.85 12.67
N ARG A 159 1.56 -4.52 13.82
CA ARG A 159 2.82 -5.04 14.35
C ARG A 159 2.63 -6.33 15.13
N GLY A 160 3.72 -6.96 15.51
CA GLY A 160 3.74 -8.22 16.23
C GLY A 160 3.79 -9.44 15.32
N GLU A 161 3.51 -10.60 15.88
CA GLU A 161 3.45 -11.86 15.15
C GLU A 161 2.21 -11.94 14.25
N TRP A 162 2.23 -12.86 13.28
CA TRP A 162 1.15 -12.96 12.29
C TRP A 162 -0.27 -13.04 12.85
N PRO A 163 -0.54 -13.86 13.92
CA PRO A 163 -1.89 -13.90 14.50
C PRO A 163 -2.33 -12.54 15.08
N GLU A 164 -1.40 -11.80 15.69
CA GLU A 164 -1.68 -10.48 16.27
C GLU A 164 -1.95 -9.44 15.18
N ARG A 165 -1.12 -9.44 14.12
CA ARG A 165 -1.29 -8.57 12.96
C ARG A 165 -2.64 -8.76 12.28
N GLU A 166 -2.99 -10.01 12.03
CA GLU A 166 -4.26 -10.37 11.38
C GLU A 166 -5.46 -9.97 12.24
N ALA A 167 -5.43 -10.30 13.54
CA ALA A 167 -6.50 -9.92 14.46
C ALA A 167 -6.65 -8.40 14.58
N ALA A 168 -5.55 -7.65 14.69
CA ALA A 168 -5.58 -6.19 14.76
C ALA A 168 -6.12 -5.56 13.48
N ALA A 169 -5.73 -6.07 12.30
CA ALA A 169 -6.20 -5.61 11.02
C ALA A 169 -7.68 -5.89 10.81
N ILE A 170 -8.15 -7.11 11.10
CA ILE A 170 -9.57 -7.49 11.04
C ILE A 170 -10.41 -6.55 11.91
N ALA A 171 -10.03 -6.40 13.19
CA ALA A 171 -10.77 -5.54 14.12
C ALA A 171 -10.79 -4.06 13.67
N ALA A 172 -9.71 -3.58 13.02
CA ALA A 172 -9.68 -2.22 12.47
C ALA A 172 -10.64 -2.05 11.28
N VAL A 173 -10.66 -3.02 10.37
CA VAL A 173 -11.55 -3.02 9.21
C VAL A 173 -13.02 -3.12 9.64
N GLU A 174 -13.36 -4.02 10.56
CA GLU A 174 -14.72 -4.17 11.09
C GLU A 174 -15.26 -2.85 11.68
N ARG A 175 -14.42 -2.12 12.44
CA ARG A 175 -14.81 -0.79 12.97
C ARG A 175 -15.09 0.23 11.88
N VAL A 176 -14.39 0.18 10.75
CA VAL A 176 -14.65 1.07 9.61
C VAL A 176 -15.97 0.69 8.93
N LEU A 177 -16.17 -0.61 8.67
CA LEU A 177 -17.40 -1.11 8.04
C LEU A 177 -18.64 -0.80 8.85
N ALA A 178 -18.59 -0.99 10.17
CA ALA A 178 -19.70 -0.67 11.07
C ALA A 178 -20.09 0.82 11.12
N ARG A 179 -19.22 1.73 10.65
CA ARG A 179 -19.51 3.17 10.56
C ARG A 179 -20.04 3.58 9.19
N ALA A 180 -19.88 2.71 8.19
CA ALA A 180 -20.32 2.95 6.82
C ALA A 180 -21.73 2.42 6.55
N GLU A 181 -22.28 1.58 7.45
CA GLU A 181 -23.66 1.11 7.47
C GLU A 181 -24.59 2.15 8.11
#